data_f97d80cc0479866ab20771a5cf00dc30
#
_entry.id   f97d80cc0479866ab20771a5cf00dc30
#
_cell.length_a   1.000
_cell.length_b   1.000
_cell.length_c   1.000
_cell.angle_alpha   90.00
_cell.angle_beta   90.00
_cell.angle_gamma   90.00
#
_symmetry.space_group_name_H-M   'P 1'
#
loop_
_entity.id
_entity.type
_entity.pdbx_description
1 polymer ?
#
loop_
_entity_poly.entity_id
_entity_poly.type
_entity_poly.pdbx_seq_one_letter_code
_entity_poly.pdbx_strand_id
1 'polypeptide(L)'
;MSTNYNKELTPELKKKLSGIRHIALDMDGTIYMGSNLFPFTKGFLQDMTDAGIGYSFLTNNPTKSVADYLHKLEGMGINADEGNMYTTSLAAIDYIKEKYPQAKRLYMLGTPSMVSQFEKAGFEACADDPNDVPDVLVVAFDTTLTYPRLCRAAWWASQGVPYIATNPDRVCPTDQPTVLVDCGSLQKCIEHATGRRPDIVLGKPDPTMLDGIMHRHGLKPEEIAMVGDRIYTDTAMAHNAGAVGVLVLSGETTVETALKVTEDARTNPAPEFFPPDMIARDIRELGDLILEAKK
;
A
#
# COMPACT_ATOMS: atom_id res chain seq x y z
N MET A 1 2.59 13.01 30.37
CA MET A 1 1.26 12.47 30.69
C MET A 1 1.12 11.18 29.93
N SER A 2 0.94 10.04 30.64
CA SER A 2 0.73 8.74 29.98
C SER A 2 -0.67 8.78 29.36
N THR A 3 -0.74 9.01 28.07
CA THR A 3 -1.98 8.91 27.31
C THR A 3 -2.27 7.42 27.12
N ASN A 4 -3.15 6.89 27.96
CA ASN A 4 -3.56 5.49 27.95
C ASN A 4 -4.51 5.25 26.76
N TYR A 5 -3.95 5.13 25.53
CA TYR A 5 -4.71 4.79 24.32
C TYR A 5 -4.98 3.29 24.21
N ASN A 6 -4.20 2.46 24.90
CA ASN A 6 -4.46 1.02 25.05
C ASN A 6 -5.19 0.79 26.37
N LYS A 7 -6.51 0.69 26.27
CA LYS A 7 -7.26 -0.03 27.29
C LYS A 7 -6.87 -1.52 27.21
N GLU A 8 -6.87 -2.19 28.37
CA GLU A 8 -6.66 -3.63 28.53
C GLU A 8 -7.20 -4.43 27.33
N LEU A 9 -6.49 -5.50 26.95
CA LEU A 9 -6.93 -6.44 25.91
C LEU A 9 -8.37 -6.88 26.20
N THR A 10 -9.32 -6.17 25.57
CA THR A 10 -10.73 -6.55 25.69
C THR A 10 -10.92 -7.96 25.13
N PRO A 11 -11.91 -8.74 25.58
CA PRO A 11 -12.17 -10.07 25.03
C PRO A 11 -12.37 -10.07 23.52
N GLU A 12 -12.98 -9.00 22.98
CA GLU A 12 -13.17 -8.83 21.53
C GLU A 12 -11.83 -8.62 20.80
N LEU A 13 -10.98 -7.72 21.29
CA LEU A 13 -9.66 -7.49 20.71
C LEU A 13 -8.78 -8.73 20.84
N LYS A 14 -8.80 -9.42 21.98
CA LYS A 14 -8.11 -10.70 22.18
C LYS A 14 -8.54 -11.73 21.13
N LYS A 15 -9.84 -11.84 20.85
CA LYS A 15 -10.36 -12.72 19.82
C LYS A 15 -9.84 -12.37 18.42
N LYS A 16 -9.84 -11.07 18.06
CA LYS A 16 -9.29 -10.60 16.77
C LYS A 16 -7.81 -10.93 16.66
N LEU A 17 -6.99 -10.54 17.64
CA LEU A 17 -5.55 -10.76 17.63
C LEU A 17 -5.16 -12.25 17.63
N SER A 18 -5.88 -13.10 18.37
CA SER A 18 -5.61 -14.55 18.39
C SER A 18 -5.90 -15.22 17.04
N GLY A 19 -6.79 -14.65 16.23
CA GLY A 19 -7.13 -15.13 14.89
C GLY A 19 -6.11 -14.79 13.80
N ILE A 20 -5.20 -13.84 14.06
CA ILE A 20 -4.25 -13.37 13.04
C ILE A 20 -3.27 -14.49 12.65
N ARG A 21 -3.17 -14.72 11.35
CA ARG A 21 -2.24 -15.67 10.72
C ARG A 21 -1.24 -14.99 9.80
N HIS A 22 -1.53 -13.75 9.39
CA HIS A 22 -0.68 -12.98 8.50
C HIS A 22 -0.75 -11.50 8.85
N ILE A 23 0.37 -10.78 8.69
CA ILE A 23 0.46 -9.35 8.96
C ILE A 23 0.93 -8.65 7.69
N ALA A 24 0.08 -7.77 7.16
CA ALA A 24 0.41 -6.85 6.08
C ALA A 24 0.99 -5.58 6.70
N LEU A 25 2.27 -5.30 6.46
CA LEU A 25 3.02 -4.20 7.06
C LEU A 25 3.21 -3.08 6.04
N ASP A 26 2.75 -1.87 6.35
CA ASP A 26 3.30 -0.70 5.69
C ASP A 26 4.80 -0.59 5.98
N MET A 27 5.52 0.19 5.19
CA MET A 27 6.97 0.24 5.29
C MET A 27 7.47 1.53 5.96
N ASP A 28 7.29 2.68 5.33
CA ASP A 28 7.82 3.96 5.83
C ASP A 28 6.95 4.50 6.97
N GLY A 29 7.52 4.72 8.15
CA GLY A 29 6.77 5.06 9.37
C GLY A 29 6.33 3.85 10.21
N THR A 30 6.43 2.64 9.66
CA THR A 30 6.00 1.40 10.33
C THR A 30 7.16 0.49 10.69
N ILE A 31 8.05 0.16 9.73
CA ILE A 31 9.21 -0.71 9.97
C ILE A 31 10.55 0.05 9.91
N TYR A 32 10.58 1.19 9.25
CA TYR A 32 11.71 2.11 9.17
C TYR A 32 11.23 3.55 8.95
N MET A 33 12.14 4.53 9.06
CA MET A 33 11.93 5.91 8.61
C MET A 33 13.05 6.29 7.64
N GLY A 34 12.72 6.48 6.35
CA GLY A 34 13.68 6.74 5.29
C GLY A 34 14.68 5.60 5.11
N SER A 35 15.94 5.81 5.54
CA SER A 35 17.00 4.79 5.54
C SER A 35 17.24 4.14 6.90
N ASN A 36 16.55 4.58 7.96
CA ASN A 36 16.81 4.15 9.33
C ASN A 36 15.80 3.09 9.77
N LEU A 37 16.26 1.86 9.89
CA LEU A 37 15.46 0.76 10.43
C LEU A 37 15.11 1.05 11.91
N PHE A 38 13.85 0.84 12.28
CA PHE A 38 13.48 0.94 13.69
C PHE A 38 14.08 -0.23 14.49
N PRO A 39 14.54 0.02 15.73
CA PRO A 39 15.28 -0.99 16.50
C PRO A 39 14.44 -2.22 16.86
N PHE A 40 13.13 -2.08 16.89
CA PHE A 40 12.20 -3.17 17.23
C PHE A 40 11.85 -4.07 16.03
N THR A 41 12.13 -3.65 14.79
CA THR A 41 11.61 -4.32 13.58
C THR A 41 12.12 -5.76 13.45
N LYS A 42 13.44 -5.98 13.59
CA LYS A 42 14.01 -7.33 13.42
C LYS A 42 13.48 -8.31 14.47
N GLY A 43 13.40 -7.86 15.73
CA GLY A 43 12.86 -8.70 16.80
C GLY A 43 11.39 -9.06 16.58
N PHE A 44 10.59 -8.10 16.15
CA PHE A 44 9.20 -8.35 15.80
C PHE A 44 9.04 -9.37 14.67
N LEU A 45 9.78 -9.21 13.55
CA LEU A 45 9.68 -10.14 12.41
C LEU A 45 10.10 -11.56 12.81
N GLN A 46 11.15 -11.70 13.65
CA GLN A 46 11.58 -12.99 14.17
C GLN A 46 10.49 -13.61 15.05
N ASP A 47 9.93 -12.88 16.00
CA ASP A 47 8.90 -13.38 16.92
C ASP A 47 7.64 -13.82 16.17
N MET A 48 7.23 -13.10 15.09
CA MET A 48 6.10 -13.50 14.27
C MET A 48 6.40 -14.79 13.50
N THR A 49 7.61 -14.90 12.93
CA THR A 49 8.06 -16.11 12.25
C THR A 49 8.07 -17.32 13.20
N ASP A 50 8.61 -17.16 14.41
CA ASP A 50 8.66 -18.21 15.44
C ASP A 50 7.27 -18.64 15.91
N ALA A 51 6.31 -17.71 15.88
CA ALA A 51 4.90 -17.98 16.18
C ALA A 51 4.12 -18.57 14.99
N GLY A 52 4.75 -18.79 13.83
CA GLY A 52 4.10 -19.30 12.62
C GLY A 52 3.15 -18.28 11.96
N ILE A 53 3.36 -16.97 12.21
CA ILE A 53 2.59 -15.88 11.60
C ILE A 53 3.38 -15.34 10.41
N GLY A 54 2.78 -15.39 9.22
CA GLY A 54 3.35 -14.82 8.01
C GLY A 54 3.33 -13.29 8.03
N TYR A 55 4.14 -12.68 7.17
CA TYR A 55 4.07 -11.23 6.95
C TYR A 55 4.38 -10.84 5.51
N SER A 56 3.83 -9.71 5.08
CA SER A 56 4.11 -9.09 3.79
C SER A 56 4.33 -7.58 3.97
N PHE A 57 5.30 -7.03 3.27
CA PHE A 57 5.55 -5.59 3.20
C PHE A 57 4.75 -4.97 2.06
N LEU A 58 4.02 -3.89 2.36
CA LEU A 58 3.21 -3.16 1.40
C LEU A 58 3.72 -1.75 1.19
N THR A 59 3.63 -1.28 -0.05
CA THR A 59 3.93 0.12 -0.36
C THR A 59 3.06 0.64 -1.50
N ASN A 60 2.58 1.88 -1.34
CA ASN A 60 1.93 2.60 -2.43
C ASN A 60 2.92 3.12 -3.48
N ASN A 61 4.21 3.14 -3.18
CA ASN A 61 5.21 3.70 -4.06
C ASN A 61 5.63 2.70 -5.15
N PRO A 62 5.24 2.90 -6.43
CA PRO A 62 5.55 2.01 -7.55
C PRO A 62 6.89 2.32 -8.22
N THR A 63 7.65 3.33 -7.76
CA THR A 63 8.87 3.79 -8.46
C THR A 63 9.99 2.76 -8.48
N LYS A 64 9.92 1.75 -7.60
CA LYS A 64 10.89 0.66 -7.47
C LYS A 64 10.24 -0.67 -7.75
N SER A 65 11.01 -1.59 -8.31
CA SER A 65 10.61 -2.99 -8.47
C SER A 65 10.65 -3.73 -7.12
N VAL A 66 10.06 -4.93 -7.08
CA VAL A 66 10.21 -5.83 -5.92
C VAL A 66 11.68 -6.09 -5.61
N ALA A 67 12.50 -6.34 -6.64
CA ALA A 67 13.94 -6.58 -6.45
C ALA A 67 14.66 -5.39 -5.78
N ASP A 68 14.31 -4.14 -6.16
CA ASP A 68 14.89 -2.94 -5.53
C ASP A 68 14.49 -2.83 -4.05
N TYR A 69 13.24 -3.18 -3.70
CA TYR A 69 12.78 -3.18 -2.31
C TYR A 69 13.45 -4.29 -1.50
N LEU A 70 13.60 -5.48 -2.05
CA LEU A 70 14.31 -6.59 -1.39
C LEU A 70 15.77 -6.21 -1.13
N HIS A 71 16.45 -5.60 -2.10
CA HIS A 71 17.82 -5.09 -1.91
C HIS A 71 17.91 -4.02 -0.81
N LYS A 72 16.92 -3.10 -0.74
CA LYS A 72 16.84 -2.12 0.35
C LYS A 72 16.68 -2.79 1.71
N LEU A 73 15.79 -3.79 1.82
CA LEU A 73 15.55 -4.54 3.06
C LEU A 73 16.78 -5.35 3.48
N GLU A 74 17.46 -6.00 2.53
CA GLU A 74 18.73 -6.70 2.76
C GLU A 74 19.80 -5.75 3.31
N GLY A 75 19.95 -4.55 2.71
CA GLY A 75 20.86 -3.52 3.22
C GLY A 75 20.55 -3.07 4.65
N MET A 76 19.30 -3.20 5.11
CA MET A 76 18.87 -2.97 6.50
C MET A 76 19.02 -4.23 7.37
N GLY A 77 19.44 -5.37 6.78
CA GLY A 77 19.59 -6.66 7.45
C GLY A 77 18.27 -7.36 7.75
N ILE A 78 17.25 -7.12 6.91
CA ILE A 78 16.00 -7.88 6.87
C ILE A 78 16.11 -8.87 5.72
N ASN A 79 16.01 -10.17 6.02
CA ASN A 79 15.96 -11.22 5.02
C ASN A 79 14.49 -11.41 4.58
N ALA A 80 14.20 -11.05 3.33
CA ALA A 80 12.87 -11.14 2.75
C ALA A 80 12.99 -11.66 1.31
N ASP A 81 11.95 -12.31 0.82
CA ASP A 81 11.84 -12.78 -0.57
C ASP A 81 10.67 -12.14 -1.31
N GLU A 82 10.47 -12.49 -2.57
CA GLU A 82 9.40 -11.96 -3.41
C GLU A 82 8.00 -12.25 -2.82
N GLY A 83 7.84 -13.33 -2.06
CA GLY A 83 6.60 -13.67 -1.37
C GLY A 83 6.25 -12.70 -0.23
N ASN A 84 7.26 -12.03 0.33
CA ASN A 84 7.08 -11.04 1.39
C ASN A 84 6.78 -9.63 0.85
N MET A 85 6.82 -9.39 -0.47
CA MET A 85 6.58 -8.06 -1.03
C MET A 85 5.27 -7.98 -1.80
N TYR A 86 4.50 -6.91 -1.55
CA TYR A 86 3.33 -6.58 -2.35
C TYR A 86 3.26 -5.07 -2.61
N THR A 87 3.58 -4.68 -3.85
CA THR A 87 3.60 -3.27 -4.28
C THR A 87 2.35 -2.95 -5.10
N THR A 88 2.04 -1.67 -5.27
CA THR A 88 0.94 -1.27 -6.17
C THR A 88 1.19 -1.67 -7.63
N SER A 89 2.45 -1.85 -8.04
CA SER A 89 2.77 -2.43 -9.35
C SER A 89 2.30 -3.89 -9.46
N LEU A 90 2.49 -4.71 -8.40
CA LEU A 90 1.97 -6.07 -8.38
C LEU A 90 0.43 -6.09 -8.38
N ALA A 91 -0.19 -5.22 -7.57
CA ALA A 91 -1.65 -5.09 -7.58
C ALA A 91 -2.19 -4.73 -8.98
N ALA A 92 -1.52 -3.82 -9.69
CA ALA A 92 -1.90 -3.47 -11.06
C ALA A 92 -1.70 -4.63 -12.04
N ILE A 93 -0.61 -5.37 -11.91
CA ILE A 93 -0.35 -6.57 -12.72
C ILE A 93 -1.45 -7.62 -12.50
N ASP A 94 -1.77 -7.93 -11.23
CA ASP A 94 -2.78 -8.93 -10.89
C ASP A 94 -4.16 -8.47 -11.37
N TYR A 95 -4.51 -7.20 -11.17
CA TYR A 95 -5.75 -6.60 -11.66
C TYR A 95 -5.88 -6.69 -13.19
N ILE A 96 -4.82 -6.34 -13.95
CA ILE A 96 -4.85 -6.41 -15.42
C ILE A 96 -5.04 -7.86 -15.88
N LYS A 97 -4.32 -8.80 -15.28
CA LYS A 97 -4.45 -10.23 -15.63
C LYS A 97 -5.85 -10.77 -15.37
N GLU A 98 -6.51 -10.31 -14.31
CA GLU A 98 -7.88 -10.73 -13.98
C GLU A 98 -8.93 -10.07 -14.87
N LYS A 99 -8.88 -8.73 -15.01
CA LYS A 99 -9.93 -7.96 -15.70
C LYS A 99 -9.74 -7.85 -17.19
N TYR A 100 -8.50 -7.92 -17.67
CA TYR A 100 -8.13 -7.81 -19.08
C TYR A 100 -7.22 -8.97 -19.51
N PRO A 101 -7.69 -10.24 -19.41
CA PRO A 101 -6.83 -11.43 -19.60
C PRO A 101 -6.21 -11.54 -21.00
N GLN A 102 -6.71 -10.77 -21.98
CA GLN A 102 -6.15 -10.70 -23.34
C GLN A 102 -5.15 -9.56 -23.51
N ALA A 103 -5.03 -8.65 -22.52
CA ALA A 103 -4.11 -7.51 -22.63
C ALA A 103 -2.65 -8.00 -22.62
N LYS A 104 -1.87 -7.47 -23.55
CA LYS A 104 -0.44 -7.74 -23.67
C LYS A 104 0.37 -6.47 -23.73
N ARG A 105 -0.14 -5.44 -24.36
CA ARG A 105 0.56 -4.20 -24.68
C ARG A 105 0.08 -3.08 -23.75
N LEU A 106 1.00 -2.48 -23.02
CA LEU A 106 0.68 -1.44 -22.05
C LEU A 106 1.42 -0.15 -22.38
N TYR A 107 0.70 0.97 -22.37
CA TYR A 107 1.36 2.27 -22.26
C TYR A 107 1.52 2.60 -20.78
N MET A 108 2.76 2.73 -20.32
CA MET A 108 3.08 2.92 -18.90
C MET A 108 3.74 4.27 -18.66
N LEU A 109 3.05 5.14 -17.93
CA LEU A 109 3.62 6.34 -17.35
C LEU A 109 4.14 5.98 -15.95
N GLY A 110 5.40 5.55 -15.89
CA GLY A 110 6.07 5.05 -14.70
C GLY A 110 7.58 4.97 -14.92
N THR A 111 8.33 4.69 -13.85
CA THR A 111 9.79 4.57 -13.90
C THR A 111 10.24 3.35 -14.71
N PRO A 112 11.48 3.34 -15.25
CA PRO A 112 12.02 2.15 -15.93
C PRO A 112 12.02 0.89 -15.04
N SER A 113 12.24 1.04 -13.73
CA SER A 113 12.19 -0.09 -12.79
C SER A 113 10.79 -0.70 -12.68
N MET A 114 9.75 0.14 -12.62
CA MET A 114 8.36 -0.30 -12.68
C MET A 114 8.07 -1.00 -14.01
N VAL A 115 8.42 -0.39 -15.16
CA VAL A 115 8.20 -0.96 -16.49
C VAL A 115 8.81 -2.35 -16.59
N SER A 116 10.07 -2.52 -16.14
CA SER A 116 10.75 -3.82 -16.13
C SER A 116 10.00 -4.89 -15.31
N GLN A 117 9.29 -4.49 -14.24
CA GLN A 117 8.49 -5.44 -13.46
C GLN A 117 7.25 -5.92 -14.23
N PHE A 118 6.59 -5.06 -14.99
CA PHE A 118 5.49 -5.45 -15.87
C PHE A 118 5.96 -6.33 -17.03
N GLU A 119 7.13 -6.03 -17.61
CA GLU A 119 7.73 -6.87 -18.64
C GLU A 119 8.06 -8.28 -18.14
N LYS A 120 8.62 -8.40 -16.91
CA LYS A 120 8.84 -9.69 -16.25
C LYS A 120 7.52 -10.46 -16.00
N ALA A 121 6.41 -9.74 -15.84
CA ALA A 121 5.09 -10.34 -15.68
C ALA A 121 4.46 -10.78 -17.01
N GLY A 122 5.13 -10.53 -18.17
CA GLY A 122 4.74 -10.95 -19.50
C GLY A 122 4.02 -9.90 -20.34
N PHE A 123 4.02 -8.63 -19.90
CA PHE A 123 3.51 -7.51 -20.69
C PHE A 123 4.58 -6.88 -21.58
N GLU A 124 4.15 -6.21 -22.64
CA GLU A 124 5.01 -5.46 -23.56
C GLU A 124 4.77 -3.96 -23.37
N ALA A 125 5.84 -3.18 -23.20
CA ALA A 125 5.74 -1.73 -23.11
C ALA A 125 5.53 -1.13 -24.52
N CYS A 126 4.49 -0.31 -24.69
CA CYS A 126 4.30 0.47 -25.89
C CYS A 126 5.29 1.65 -25.98
N ALA A 127 5.73 1.95 -27.19
CA ALA A 127 6.54 3.12 -27.48
C ALA A 127 5.74 4.43 -27.34
N ASP A 128 6.43 5.56 -27.30
CA ASP A 128 5.80 6.87 -27.40
C ASP A 128 5.46 7.20 -28.87
N ASP A 129 4.60 6.37 -29.48
CA ASP A 129 4.16 6.45 -30.86
C ASP A 129 2.62 6.39 -30.91
N PRO A 130 1.94 7.30 -31.66
CA PRO A 130 0.48 7.26 -31.78
C PRO A 130 -0.06 6.01 -32.53
N ASN A 131 0.78 5.29 -33.26
CA ASN A 131 0.41 4.07 -33.98
C ASN A 131 0.62 2.81 -33.12
N ASP A 132 1.32 2.93 -32.02
CA ASP A 132 1.58 1.81 -31.10
C ASP A 132 0.49 1.73 -30.02
N VAL A 133 -0.70 1.26 -30.42
CA VAL A 133 -1.93 1.28 -29.62
C VAL A 133 -1.83 0.30 -28.45
N PRO A 134 -1.97 0.77 -27.19
CA PRO A 134 -1.98 -0.09 -26.02
C PRO A 134 -3.35 -0.74 -25.77
N ASP A 135 -3.34 -1.91 -25.16
CA ASP A 135 -4.54 -2.54 -24.61
C ASP A 135 -5.00 -1.84 -23.33
N VAL A 136 -4.05 -1.35 -22.51
CA VAL A 136 -4.29 -0.67 -21.24
C VAL A 136 -3.28 0.46 -21.04
N LEU A 137 -3.76 1.59 -20.51
CA LEU A 137 -2.96 2.70 -20.00
C LEU A 137 -2.75 2.50 -18.50
N VAL A 138 -1.49 2.51 -18.03
CA VAL A 138 -1.11 2.48 -16.63
C VAL A 138 -0.41 3.79 -16.27
N VAL A 139 -0.96 4.52 -15.31
CA VAL A 139 -0.36 5.75 -14.77
C VAL A 139 0.09 5.52 -13.34
N ALA A 140 1.32 5.89 -13.05
CA ALA A 140 1.98 5.67 -11.76
C ALA A 140 2.79 6.90 -11.32
N PHE A 141 3.36 6.85 -10.13
CA PHE A 141 4.37 7.81 -9.70
C PHE A 141 5.63 7.62 -10.56
N ASP A 142 5.97 8.64 -11.34
CA ASP A 142 7.07 8.59 -12.29
C ASP A 142 8.07 9.73 -12.05
N THR A 143 9.18 9.40 -11.42
CA THR A 143 10.30 10.34 -11.18
C THR A 143 11.15 10.61 -12.41
N THR A 144 10.86 9.90 -13.52
CA THR A 144 11.53 10.06 -14.83
C THR A 144 10.61 10.69 -15.88
N LEU A 145 9.50 11.30 -15.42
CA LEU A 145 8.47 11.91 -16.24
C LEU A 145 9.05 12.92 -17.24
N THR A 146 8.62 12.80 -18.48
CA THR A 146 8.85 13.84 -19.51
C THR A 146 7.53 14.37 -20.03
N TYR A 147 7.51 15.62 -20.49
CA TYR A 147 6.30 16.23 -21.04
C TYR A 147 5.70 15.43 -22.20
N PRO A 148 6.48 14.92 -23.21
CA PRO A 148 5.92 14.09 -24.27
C PRO A 148 5.21 12.83 -23.73
N ARG A 149 5.81 12.14 -22.76
CA ARG A 149 5.20 10.93 -22.17
C ARG A 149 3.87 11.24 -21.47
N LEU A 150 3.80 12.37 -20.74
CA LEU A 150 2.54 12.81 -20.10
C LEU A 150 1.47 13.13 -21.17
N CYS A 151 1.85 13.84 -22.26
CA CYS A 151 0.95 14.11 -23.35
C CYS A 151 0.44 12.84 -24.02
N ARG A 152 1.29 11.82 -24.20
CA ARG A 152 0.90 10.53 -24.78
C ARG A 152 -0.05 9.77 -23.87
N ALA A 153 0.20 9.76 -22.55
CA ALA A 153 -0.73 9.17 -21.59
C ALA A 153 -2.11 9.86 -21.63
N ALA A 154 -2.13 11.20 -21.68
CA ALA A 154 -3.37 11.97 -21.83
C ALA A 154 -4.08 11.65 -23.16
N TRP A 155 -3.33 11.50 -24.25
CA TRP A 155 -3.86 11.07 -25.54
C TRP A 155 -4.57 9.71 -25.43
N TRP A 156 -3.92 8.68 -24.90
CA TRP A 156 -4.52 7.36 -24.74
C TRP A 156 -5.75 7.38 -23.84
N ALA A 157 -5.71 8.13 -22.73
CA ALA A 157 -6.89 8.33 -21.90
C ALA A 157 -8.06 8.91 -22.70
N SER A 158 -7.81 9.92 -23.57
CA SER A 158 -8.84 10.54 -24.39
C SER A 158 -9.39 9.62 -25.49
N GLN A 159 -8.62 8.63 -25.92
CA GLN A 159 -9.07 7.61 -26.91
C GLN A 159 -9.94 6.51 -26.27
N GLY A 160 -10.19 6.54 -24.97
CA GLY A 160 -11.02 5.57 -24.27
C GLY A 160 -10.33 4.23 -23.98
N VAL A 161 -8.99 4.19 -24.06
CA VAL A 161 -8.21 3.02 -23.61
C VAL A 161 -8.50 2.77 -22.13
N PRO A 162 -8.68 1.51 -21.66
CA PRO A 162 -8.78 1.18 -20.25
C PRO A 162 -7.65 1.83 -19.44
N TYR A 163 -8.00 2.58 -18.42
CA TYR A 163 -7.08 3.47 -17.72
C TYR A 163 -7.00 3.11 -16.22
N ILE A 164 -5.84 2.63 -15.80
CA ILE A 164 -5.52 2.21 -14.44
C ILE A 164 -4.52 3.18 -13.84
N ALA A 165 -4.76 3.60 -12.60
CA ALA A 165 -3.80 4.33 -11.78
C ALA A 165 -3.32 3.44 -10.62
N THR A 166 -2.01 3.46 -10.35
CA THR A 166 -1.42 2.55 -9.35
C THR A 166 -1.68 2.96 -7.91
N ASN A 167 -1.88 4.26 -7.63
CA ASN A 167 -2.08 4.77 -6.29
C ASN A 167 -2.76 6.15 -6.31
N PRO A 168 -3.47 6.54 -5.22
CA PRO A 168 -4.15 7.84 -5.14
C PRO A 168 -3.28 8.98 -4.64
N ASP A 169 -2.03 8.73 -4.24
CA ASP A 169 -1.20 9.68 -3.51
C ASP A 169 -0.93 10.94 -4.36
N ARG A 170 -1.15 12.11 -3.75
CA ARG A 170 -0.94 13.39 -4.42
C ARG A 170 0.52 13.79 -4.46
N VAL A 171 1.23 13.47 -3.38
CA VAL A 171 2.65 13.76 -3.17
C VAL A 171 3.30 12.59 -2.46
N CYS A 172 4.57 12.31 -2.77
CA CYS A 172 5.40 11.38 -2.01
C CYS A 172 6.20 12.17 -0.96
N PRO A 173 6.25 11.73 0.30
CA PRO A 173 7.09 12.37 1.32
C PRO A 173 8.57 12.39 0.92
N THR A 174 9.25 13.46 1.28
CA THR A 174 10.69 13.63 1.05
C THR A 174 11.30 14.51 2.13
N ASP A 175 12.56 14.28 2.45
CA ASP A 175 13.39 15.12 3.33
C ASP A 175 14.08 16.27 2.56
N GLN A 176 13.94 16.29 1.24
CA GLN A 176 14.52 17.32 0.39
C GLN A 176 13.62 18.56 0.33
N PRO A 177 14.18 19.77 0.11
CA PRO A 177 13.39 21.01 -0.02
C PRO A 177 12.66 21.07 -1.38
N THR A 178 11.80 20.12 -1.64
CA THR A 178 11.01 19.98 -2.87
C THR A 178 9.69 19.28 -2.60
N VAL A 179 8.82 19.23 -3.60
CA VAL A 179 7.58 18.43 -3.60
C VAL A 179 7.72 17.35 -4.66
N LEU A 180 7.61 16.10 -4.25
CA LEU A 180 7.55 14.98 -5.19
C LEU A 180 6.09 14.78 -5.62
N VAL A 181 5.79 15.20 -6.85
CA VAL A 181 4.45 15.08 -7.45
C VAL A 181 4.15 13.62 -7.77
N ASP A 182 3.17 13.03 -7.08
CA ASP A 182 2.86 11.60 -7.19
C ASP A 182 1.69 11.33 -8.16
N CYS A 183 1.33 10.07 -8.32
CA CYS A 183 0.37 9.53 -9.27
C CYS A 183 -1.00 10.23 -9.22
N GLY A 184 -1.54 10.50 -8.03
CA GLY A 184 -2.83 11.19 -7.89
C GLY A 184 -2.85 12.59 -8.49
N SER A 185 -1.73 13.31 -8.43
CA SER A 185 -1.59 14.62 -9.10
C SER A 185 -1.48 14.48 -10.62
N LEU A 186 -0.78 13.45 -11.11
CA LEU A 186 -0.71 13.16 -12.56
C LEU A 186 -2.09 12.77 -13.12
N GLN A 187 -2.87 11.97 -12.38
CA GLN A 187 -4.27 11.66 -12.71
C GLN A 187 -5.10 12.95 -12.87
N LYS A 188 -4.96 13.89 -11.93
CA LYS A 188 -5.68 15.18 -12.00
C LYS A 188 -5.22 16.04 -13.16
N CYS A 189 -3.95 16.00 -13.53
CA CYS A 189 -3.45 16.67 -14.72
C CYS A 189 -4.11 16.09 -15.99
N ILE A 190 -4.15 14.77 -16.14
CA ILE A 190 -4.78 14.08 -17.27
C ILE A 190 -6.29 14.33 -17.27
N GLU A 191 -6.96 14.25 -16.12
CA GLU A 191 -8.40 14.54 -15.99
C GLU A 191 -8.72 15.97 -16.45
N HIS A 192 -7.93 16.96 -16.01
CA HIS A 192 -8.15 18.34 -16.39
C HIS A 192 -7.97 18.58 -17.89
N ALA A 193 -6.99 17.90 -18.50
CA ALA A 193 -6.71 18.02 -19.93
C ALA A 193 -7.72 17.30 -20.82
N THR A 194 -8.32 16.20 -20.38
CA THR A 194 -9.09 15.28 -21.22
C THR A 194 -10.53 15.03 -20.75
N GLY A 195 -10.86 15.41 -19.54
CA GLY A 195 -12.12 15.04 -18.87
C GLY A 195 -12.18 13.58 -18.42
N ARG A 196 -11.12 12.78 -18.68
CA ARG A 196 -11.08 11.34 -18.41
C ARG A 196 -10.42 11.05 -17.06
N ARG A 197 -11.09 10.23 -16.24
CA ARG A 197 -10.55 9.70 -14.97
C ARG A 197 -10.08 8.27 -15.15
N PRO A 198 -9.20 7.76 -14.28
CA PRO A 198 -8.93 6.33 -14.21
C PRO A 198 -10.23 5.53 -14.03
N ASP A 199 -10.29 4.36 -14.66
CA ASP A 199 -11.38 3.41 -14.45
C ASP A 199 -11.29 2.77 -13.07
N ILE A 200 -10.04 2.65 -12.56
CA ILE A 200 -9.72 2.27 -11.18
C ILE A 200 -8.46 2.98 -10.70
N VAL A 201 -8.43 3.29 -9.42
CA VAL A 201 -7.24 3.75 -8.69
C VAL A 201 -6.93 2.68 -7.64
N LEU A 202 -5.81 2.00 -7.83
CA LEU A 202 -5.33 0.96 -6.92
C LEU A 202 -4.53 1.56 -5.77
N GLY A 203 -3.99 0.70 -4.92
CA GLY A 203 -3.20 1.13 -3.77
C GLY A 203 -4.07 1.55 -2.58
N LYS A 204 -3.47 1.63 -1.42
CA LYS A 204 -4.15 2.03 -0.18
C LYS A 204 -4.84 3.40 -0.37
N PRO A 205 -6.10 3.58 0.02
CA PRO A 205 -6.98 2.72 0.83
C PRO A 205 -7.85 1.72 0.04
N ASP A 206 -7.60 1.49 -1.26
CA ASP A 206 -8.33 0.47 -2.02
C ASP A 206 -7.98 -0.93 -1.48
N PRO A 207 -8.96 -1.83 -1.27
CA PRO A 207 -8.72 -3.14 -0.66
C PRO A 207 -7.93 -4.11 -1.54
N THR A 208 -7.79 -3.86 -2.83
CA THR A 208 -7.21 -4.78 -3.82
C THR A 208 -5.84 -5.35 -3.41
N MET A 209 -5.02 -4.55 -2.70
CA MET A 209 -3.72 -5.03 -2.24
C MET A 209 -3.86 -6.10 -1.14
N LEU A 210 -4.77 -5.92 -0.19
CA LEU A 210 -5.06 -6.94 0.83
C LEU A 210 -5.75 -8.15 0.21
N ASP A 211 -6.66 -7.95 -0.73
CA ASP A 211 -7.33 -9.04 -1.47
C ASP A 211 -6.30 -9.91 -2.18
N GLY A 212 -5.30 -9.28 -2.83
CA GLY A 212 -4.20 -9.99 -3.49
C GLY A 212 -3.36 -10.82 -2.51
N ILE A 213 -3.05 -10.30 -1.33
CA ILE A 213 -2.32 -11.03 -0.28
C ILE A 213 -3.19 -12.17 0.27
N MET A 214 -4.46 -11.91 0.56
CA MET A 214 -5.39 -12.94 1.04
C MET A 214 -5.53 -14.08 0.04
N HIS A 215 -5.67 -13.76 -1.25
CA HIS A 215 -5.72 -14.76 -2.31
C HIS A 215 -4.42 -15.59 -2.38
N ARG A 216 -3.26 -14.94 -2.34
CA ARG A 216 -1.92 -15.57 -2.42
C ARG A 216 -1.67 -16.56 -1.27
N HIS A 217 -2.15 -16.25 -0.07
CA HIS A 217 -1.89 -17.02 1.15
C HIS A 217 -3.10 -17.86 1.62
N GLY A 218 -4.22 -17.84 0.91
CA GLY A 218 -5.43 -18.57 1.28
C GLY A 218 -6.02 -18.10 2.62
N LEU A 219 -6.07 -16.78 2.84
CA LEU A 219 -6.51 -16.16 4.09
C LEU A 219 -7.92 -15.60 3.96
N LYS A 220 -8.63 -15.54 5.08
CA LYS A 220 -9.87 -14.78 5.23
C LYS A 220 -9.56 -13.39 5.79
N PRO A 221 -10.45 -12.39 5.61
CA PRO A 221 -10.25 -11.03 6.14
C PRO A 221 -9.93 -10.98 7.63
N GLU A 222 -10.58 -11.79 8.45
CA GLU A 222 -10.35 -11.84 9.89
C GLU A 222 -9.02 -12.50 10.31
N GLU A 223 -8.30 -13.12 9.37
CA GLU A 223 -7.01 -13.79 9.62
C GLU A 223 -5.81 -12.92 9.26
N ILE A 224 -6.04 -11.73 8.68
CA ILE A 224 -5.00 -10.77 8.29
C ILE A 224 -5.14 -9.46 9.05
N ALA A 225 -4.01 -8.92 9.54
CA ALA A 225 -3.94 -7.58 10.06
C ALA A 225 -3.22 -6.66 9.07
N MET A 226 -3.82 -5.50 8.75
CA MET A 226 -3.11 -4.41 8.10
C MET A 226 -2.55 -3.47 9.16
N VAL A 227 -1.26 -3.25 9.14
CA VAL A 227 -0.52 -2.47 10.12
C VAL A 227 0.17 -1.31 9.41
N GLY A 228 -0.11 -0.10 9.83
CA GLY A 228 0.50 1.10 9.25
C GLY A 228 0.34 2.31 10.15
N ASP A 229 0.96 3.40 9.75
CA ASP A 229 1.02 4.64 10.52
C ASP A 229 0.01 5.71 10.07
N ARG A 230 -0.78 5.43 9.01
CA ARG A 230 -1.72 6.38 8.42
C ARG A 230 -3.16 5.89 8.49
N ILE A 231 -4.02 6.71 9.06
CA ILE A 231 -5.45 6.39 9.18
C ILE A 231 -6.13 6.37 7.81
N TYR A 232 -5.84 7.34 6.97
CA TYR A 232 -6.52 7.55 5.69
C TYR A 232 -6.06 6.60 4.56
N THR A 233 -5.01 5.81 4.77
CA THR A 233 -4.55 4.79 3.83
C THR A 233 -4.57 3.39 4.44
N ASP A 234 -3.79 3.16 5.49
CA ASP A 234 -3.55 1.82 6.03
C ASP A 234 -4.77 1.26 6.77
N THR A 235 -5.25 1.99 7.78
CA THR A 235 -6.41 1.52 8.53
C THR A 235 -7.70 1.63 7.72
N ALA A 236 -7.79 2.60 6.81
CA ALA A 236 -8.90 2.69 5.86
C ALA A 236 -8.92 1.47 4.92
N MET A 237 -7.76 1.01 4.41
CA MET A 237 -7.68 -0.20 3.60
C MET A 237 -8.11 -1.44 4.39
N ALA A 238 -7.68 -1.57 5.65
CA ALA A 238 -8.13 -2.66 6.52
C ALA A 238 -9.66 -2.69 6.65
N HIS A 239 -10.25 -1.53 6.93
CA HIS A 239 -11.70 -1.40 7.05
C HIS A 239 -12.40 -1.80 5.74
N ASN A 240 -11.93 -1.31 4.60
CA ASN A 240 -12.51 -1.58 3.28
C ASN A 240 -12.40 -3.06 2.89
N ALA A 241 -11.34 -3.76 3.32
CA ALA A 241 -11.13 -5.18 3.10
C ALA A 241 -11.81 -6.08 4.14
N GLY A 242 -12.37 -5.52 5.23
CA GLY A 242 -12.88 -6.29 6.37
C GLY A 242 -11.78 -6.97 7.21
N ALA A 243 -10.53 -6.53 7.07
CA ALA A 243 -9.36 -7.02 7.79
C ALA A 243 -9.20 -6.32 9.16
N VAL A 244 -8.30 -6.83 10.00
CA VAL A 244 -7.98 -6.19 11.28
C VAL A 244 -7.08 -4.98 11.03
N GLY A 245 -7.56 -3.79 11.37
CA GLY A 245 -6.81 -2.53 11.20
C GLY A 245 -6.02 -2.14 12.45
N VAL A 246 -4.70 -2.06 12.34
CA VAL A 246 -3.81 -1.64 13.43
C VAL A 246 -3.07 -0.37 13.04
N LEU A 247 -3.28 0.68 13.82
CA LEU A 247 -2.53 1.93 13.70
C LEU A 247 -1.30 1.88 14.60
N VAL A 248 -0.12 2.13 14.04
CA VAL A 248 1.10 2.37 14.83
C VAL A 248 1.44 3.84 14.89
N LEU A 249 1.97 4.28 16.03
CA LEU A 249 2.30 5.68 16.30
C LEU A 249 3.80 5.99 16.07
N SER A 250 4.47 5.14 15.32
CA SER A 250 5.90 5.30 14.97
C SER A 250 6.15 6.22 13.77
N GLY A 251 5.08 6.64 13.07
CA GLY A 251 5.16 7.46 11.85
C GLY A 251 4.34 8.74 11.90
N GLU A 252 3.46 8.93 10.92
CA GLU A 252 2.76 10.20 10.66
C GLU A 252 1.64 10.53 11.66
N THR A 253 0.82 9.53 12.01
CA THR A 253 -0.38 9.79 12.83
C THR A 253 -0.03 10.01 14.30
N THR A 254 -0.48 11.13 14.85
CA THR A 254 -0.35 11.42 16.29
C THR A 254 -1.48 10.78 17.11
N VAL A 255 -1.24 10.63 18.41
CA VAL A 255 -2.26 10.16 19.37
C VAL A 255 -3.52 11.02 19.32
N GLU A 256 -3.35 12.35 19.28
CA GLU A 256 -4.48 13.29 19.22
C GLU A 256 -5.33 13.07 17.99
N THR A 257 -4.70 12.88 16.81
CA THR A 257 -5.41 12.61 15.56
C THR A 257 -6.17 11.29 15.63
N ALA A 258 -5.54 10.23 16.14
CA ALA A 258 -6.16 8.92 16.29
C ALA A 258 -7.39 8.96 17.22
N LEU A 259 -7.28 9.64 18.37
CA LEU A 259 -8.38 9.80 19.31
C LEU A 259 -9.52 10.64 18.73
N LYS A 260 -9.21 11.69 17.97
CA LYS A 260 -10.22 12.52 17.30
C LYS A 260 -11.02 11.71 16.28
N VAL A 261 -10.37 10.90 15.45
CA VAL A 261 -11.06 10.01 14.50
C VAL A 261 -11.94 8.99 15.22
N THR A 262 -11.46 8.43 16.33
CA THR A 262 -12.25 7.50 17.14
C THR A 262 -13.50 8.16 17.73
N GLU A 263 -13.41 9.40 18.18
CA GLU A 263 -14.56 10.14 18.72
C GLU A 263 -15.53 10.58 17.62
N ASP A 264 -15.02 11.04 16.47
CA ASP A 264 -15.86 11.38 15.32
C ASP A 264 -16.70 10.18 14.87
N ALA A 265 -16.07 9.01 14.76
CA ALA A 265 -16.78 7.79 14.36
C ALA A 265 -17.86 7.32 15.36
N ARG A 266 -17.79 7.74 16.63
CA ARG A 266 -18.84 7.46 17.63
C ARG A 266 -20.05 8.38 17.49
N THR A 267 -19.83 9.59 17.04
CA THR A 267 -20.84 10.67 17.05
C THR A 267 -21.40 10.97 15.67
N ASN A 268 -20.62 10.67 14.61
CA ASN A 268 -20.97 10.92 13.22
C ASN A 268 -21.45 9.61 12.55
N PRO A 269 -22.68 9.52 12.04
CA PRO A 269 -23.16 8.34 11.36
C PRO A 269 -22.48 8.06 10.00
N ALA A 270 -21.74 9.04 9.46
CA ALA A 270 -20.97 8.96 8.22
C ALA A 270 -19.59 9.59 8.42
N PRO A 271 -18.70 8.97 9.21
CA PRO A 271 -17.38 9.54 9.49
C PRO A 271 -16.54 9.52 8.21
N GLU A 272 -15.68 10.51 8.06
CA GLU A 272 -14.73 10.58 6.94
C GLU A 272 -13.72 9.42 7.01
N PHE A 273 -13.31 9.05 8.23
CA PHE A 273 -12.39 7.94 8.48
C PHE A 273 -12.93 7.01 9.55
N PHE A 274 -12.63 5.73 9.41
CA PHE A 274 -12.98 4.72 10.41
C PHE A 274 -11.86 4.54 11.42
N PRO A 275 -12.19 4.32 12.71
CA PRO A 275 -11.19 4.07 13.73
C PRO A 275 -10.49 2.73 13.47
N PRO A 276 -9.21 2.62 13.79
CA PRO A 276 -8.52 1.33 13.80
C PRO A 276 -9.14 0.40 14.85
N ASP A 277 -9.03 -0.91 14.64
CA ASP A 277 -9.38 -1.91 15.66
C ASP A 277 -8.46 -1.80 16.88
N MET A 278 -7.20 -1.40 16.63
CA MET A 278 -6.18 -1.24 17.66
C MET A 278 -5.25 -0.08 17.33
N ILE A 279 -4.84 0.65 18.36
CA ILE A 279 -3.72 1.61 18.29
C ILE A 279 -2.57 1.02 19.10
N ALA A 280 -1.40 0.90 18.50
CA ALA A 280 -0.17 0.47 19.17
C ALA A 280 0.90 1.58 19.08
N ARG A 281 1.78 1.63 20.05
CA ARG A 281 2.93 2.55 20.00
C ARG A 281 3.81 2.29 18.78
N ASP A 282 4.05 0.99 18.52
CA ASP A 282 4.87 0.47 17.45
C ASP A 282 4.52 -1.02 17.20
N ILE A 283 5.15 -1.62 16.17
CA ILE A 283 4.92 -3.04 15.85
C ILE A 283 5.43 -3.99 16.94
N ARG A 284 6.36 -3.57 17.82
CA ARG A 284 6.81 -4.40 18.94
C ARG A 284 5.68 -4.64 19.94
N GLU A 285 4.99 -3.56 20.35
CA GLU A 285 3.83 -3.66 21.22
C GLU A 285 2.73 -4.53 20.59
N LEU A 286 2.47 -4.38 19.30
CA LEU A 286 1.53 -5.25 18.58
C LEU A 286 1.94 -6.72 18.69
N GLY A 287 3.21 -7.04 18.43
CA GLY A 287 3.72 -8.41 18.51
C GLY A 287 3.54 -9.03 19.88
N ASP A 288 3.88 -8.28 20.94
CA ASP A 288 3.70 -8.72 22.33
C ASP A 288 2.23 -9.05 22.63
N LEU A 289 1.28 -8.21 22.18
CA LEU A 289 -0.15 -8.41 22.37
C LEU A 289 -0.72 -9.59 21.54
N ILE A 290 -0.24 -9.79 20.32
CA ILE A 290 -0.62 -10.98 19.51
C ILE A 290 -0.17 -12.26 20.23
N LEU A 291 1.09 -12.30 20.69
CA LEU A 291 1.62 -13.46 21.41
C LEU A 291 0.90 -13.72 22.73
N GLU A 292 0.48 -12.66 23.45
CA GLU A 292 -0.34 -12.78 24.63
C GLU A 292 -1.75 -13.31 24.30
N ALA A 293 -2.36 -12.81 23.24
CA ALA A 293 -3.69 -13.22 22.81
C ALA A 293 -3.77 -14.71 22.41
N LYS A 294 -2.66 -15.28 21.94
CA LYS A 294 -2.56 -16.69 21.51
C LYS A 294 -2.27 -17.68 22.66
N LYS A 295 -1.96 -17.19 23.86
CA LYS A 295 -1.83 -18.00 25.08
C LYS A 295 -3.21 -18.33 25.67
#